data_c77d14af21a8b023b8b7554468d736d5
#
_entry.id   c77d14af21a8b023b8b7554468d736d5
#
_cell.length_a   1.000
_cell.length_b   1.000
_cell.length_c   1.000
_cell.angle_alpha   90.00
_cell.angle_beta   90.00
_cell.angle_gamma   90.00
#
_symmetry.space_group_name_H-M   'P 1'
#
loop_
_entity.id
_entity.type
_entity.pdbx_description
1 polymer ?
#
loop_
_entity_poly.entity_id
_entity_poly.type
_entity_poly.pdbx_seq_one_letter_code
_entity_poly.pdbx_strand_id
1 'polypeptide(L)'
;MGVAREVAAALVLIVVGQQAVAADLVQAASVPQAGASVTEWPSPWQVRLRTLGVITEDSGYVNAVPGSGLSYSDSLTPELDISYFFTDNIAAELILGTTYANIDGQGTIGGLGKVGKVWLLPPTLTLQYHFTDFGAFKPYVGAGMNYTIFYNQDAGSADALKVKNTFGTALQVGFDYMVDQHWGVNFDVKKLFLKPDFDVTVGGAKLTGKAALDPWLIGAGVTYRF
;
A
#
# COMPACT_ATOMS: atom_id res chain seq x y z
N MET A 1 -11.85 -0.30 -19.18
CA MET A 1 -12.21 1.04 -18.66
C MET A 1 -13.39 0.99 -17.66
N GLY A 2 -13.55 0.00 -16.84
CA GLY A 2 -14.75 -0.19 -16.00
C GLY A 2 -14.54 -0.53 -14.54
N VAL A 3 -13.39 -1.03 -14.15
CA VAL A 3 -13.21 -1.60 -12.80
C VAL A 3 -12.58 -0.61 -11.80
N ALA A 4 -11.78 0.33 -12.27
CA ALA A 4 -11.15 1.33 -11.40
C ALA A 4 -12.12 2.36 -10.76
N ARG A 5 -13.37 2.43 -11.22
CA ARG A 5 -14.37 3.37 -10.68
C ARG A 5 -15.16 2.85 -9.49
N GLU A 6 -15.24 1.53 -9.30
CA GLU A 6 -16.07 0.96 -8.23
C GLU A 6 -15.34 0.77 -6.89
N VAL A 7 -14.02 0.65 -6.90
CA VAL A 7 -13.24 0.48 -5.67
C VAL A 7 -13.12 1.79 -4.88
N ALA A 8 -13.14 2.94 -5.56
CA ALA A 8 -13.11 4.25 -4.89
C ALA A 8 -14.43 4.64 -4.20
N ALA A 9 -15.56 4.03 -4.61
CA ALA A 9 -16.88 4.34 -4.07
C ALA A 9 -17.21 3.61 -2.76
N ALA A 10 -16.56 2.51 -2.47
CA ALA A 10 -16.88 1.68 -1.30
C ALA A 10 -16.31 2.19 0.03
N LEU A 11 -15.33 3.09 0.00
CA LEU A 11 -14.67 3.59 1.23
C LEU A 11 -15.24 4.90 1.79
N VAL A 12 -16.20 5.55 1.11
CA VAL A 12 -16.75 6.87 1.51
C VAL A 12 -18.09 6.76 2.25
N LEU A 13 -18.69 5.59 2.37
CA LEU A 13 -20.09 5.43 2.78
C LEU A 13 -20.35 5.06 4.25
N ILE A 14 -19.39 5.26 5.17
CA ILE A 14 -19.62 4.98 6.61
C ILE A 14 -19.77 6.24 7.48
N VAL A 15 -19.81 7.44 6.95
CA VAL A 15 -19.86 8.67 7.77
C VAL A 15 -21.08 9.57 7.50
N VAL A 16 -22.15 9.15 6.87
CA VAL A 16 -23.36 10.00 6.82
C VAL A 16 -24.62 9.21 7.13
N GLY A 17 -25.11 9.35 8.35
CA GLY A 17 -26.45 8.93 8.67
C GLY A 17 -26.72 8.77 10.15
N GLN A 18 -26.89 9.85 10.88
CA GLN A 18 -27.98 9.98 11.86
C GLN A 18 -28.06 11.41 12.40
N GLN A 19 -28.92 12.21 11.83
CA GLN A 19 -29.50 13.35 12.49
C GLN A 19 -30.97 13.04 12.72
N ALA A 20 -31.39 12.99 13.97
CA ALA A 20 -32.55 13.71 14.52
C ALA A 20 -33.02 13.09 15.84
N VAL A 21 -33.35 13.99 16.73
CA VAL A 21 -34.23 13.91 17.92
C VAL A 21 -33.57 13.52 19.23
N ALA A 22 -33.23 14.52 20.02
CA ALA A 22 -33.80 14.79 21.32
C ALA A 22 -33.19 16.05 21.93
N ALA A 23 -33.90 17.12 21.90
CA ALA A 23 -33.74 18.22 22.86
C ALA A 23 -34.27 17.73 24.21
N ASP A 24 -33.64 18.25 25.28
CA ASP A 24 -33.94 18.10 26.70
C ASP A 24 -33.31 16.85 27.37
N LEU A 25 -32.14 17.11 27.92
CA LEU A 25 -31.76 16.91 29.32
C LEU A 25 -30.33 17.46 29.49
N VAL A 26 -30.25 18.79 29.69
CA VAL A 26 -29.06 19.44 30.22
C VAL A 26 -28.95 19.07 31.69
N GLN A 27 -28.33 17.97 32.00
CA GLN A 27 -27.71 17.74 33.28
C GLN A 27 -26.23 17.64 33.00
N ALA A 28 -25.45 18.54 33.53
CA ALA A 28 -24.01 18.63 33.36
C ALA A 28 -23.33 17.32 33.80
N ALA A 29 -23.29 16.36 32.89
CA ALA A 29 -22.26 15.37 32.90
C ALA A 29 -20.99 16.07 32.40
N SER A 30 -20.05 16.32 33.31
CA SER A 30 -18.71 16.73 32.96
C SER A 30 -18.23 15.83 31.88
N VAL A 31 -18.16 16.34 30.63
CA VAL A 31 -17.46 15.70 29.53
C VAL A 31 -16.06 15.41 30.06
N PRO A 32 -15.58 14.18 30.09
CA PRO A 32 -14.20 13.93 30.42
C PRO A 32 -13.41 14.76 29.43
N GLN A 33 -12.72 15.74 29.93
CA GLN A 33 -11.81 16.56 29.18
C GLN A 33 -10.82 15.58 28.56
N ALA A 34 -10.93 15.33 27.28
CA ALA A 34 -9.98 14.53 26.49
C ALA A 34 -8.66 15.30 26.38
N GLY A 35 -8.07 15.56 27.53
CA GLY A 35 -6.79 16.19 27.76
C GLY A 35 -5.89 15.27 28.58
N ALA A 36 -6.01 13.97 28.40
CA ALA A 36 -4.93 13.09 28.81
C ALA A 36 -3.79 13.37 27.85
N SER A 37 -2.83 14.16 28.31
CA SER A 37 -1.48 14.15 27.75
C SER A 37 -1.05 12.68 27.71
N VAL A 38 -0.98 12.10 26.52
CA VAL A 38 -0.38 10.79 26.31
C VAL A 38 1.11 11.00 26.51
N THR A 39 1.51 11.03 27.75
CA THR A 39 2.90 11.11 28.18
C THR A 39 3.46 9.69 28.17
N GLU A 40 4.50 9.54 27.40
CA GLU A 40 5.39 8.39 27.30
C GLU A 40 4.74 7.04 26.97
N TRP A 41 4.92 6.62 25.74
CA TRP A 41 4.64 5.26 25.34
C TRP A 41 5.56 4.30 26.14
N PRO A 42 5.02 3.28 26.78
CA PRO A 42 5.82 2.37 27.62
C PRO A 42 6.85 1.57 26.81
N SER A 43 6.67 1.44 25.51
CA SER A 43 7.57 0.71 24.62
C SER A 43 7.81 1.45 23.30
N PRO A 44 9.03 1.35 22.72
CA PRO A 44 9.29 1.94 21.41
C PRO A 44 8.66 1.17 20.24
N TRP A 45 8.02 0.03 20.50
CA TRP A 45 7.48 -0.83 19.46
C TRP A 45 6.00 -0.56 19.17
N GLN A 46 5.67 -0.59 17.90
CA GLN A 46 4.31 -0.52 17.39
C GLN A 46 4.12 -1.51 16.25
N VAL A 47 2.96 -2.14 16.20
CA VAL A 47 2.59 -3.07 15.15
C VAL A 47 1.28 -2.61 14.52
N ARG A 48 1.17 -2.71 13.19
CA ARG A 48 -0.07 -2.46 12.46
C ARG A 48 -0.44 -3.68 11.62
N LEU A 49 -1.71 -4.00 11.61
CA LEU A 49 -2.28 -4.97 10.69
C LEU A 49 -3.31 -4.26 9.83
N ARG A 50 -3.08 -4.23 8.52
CA ARG A 50 -3.88 -3.48 7.56
C ARG A 50 -4.42 -4.39 6.46
N THR A 51 -5.53 -3.97 5.87
CA THR A 51 -5.94 -4.39 4.54
C THR A 51 -5.46 -3.35 3.56
N LEU A 52 -4.74 -3.79 2.54
CA LEU A 52 -4.04 -2.95 1.57
C LEU A 52 -4.65 -3.13 0.18
N GLY A 53 -5.16 -2.05 -0.40
CA GLY A 53 -5.47 -1.96 -1.83
C GLY A 53 -4.21 -1.56 -2.60
N VAL A 54 -3.86 -2.35 -3.60
CA VAL A 54 -2.72 -2.11 -4.51
C VAL A 54 -3.28 -1.69 -5.86
N ILE A 55 -3.05 -0.44 -6.25
CA ILE A 55 -3.48 0.13 -7.52
C ILE A 55 -2.24 0.39 -8.36
N THR A 56 -2.08 -0.37 -9.43
CA THR A 56 -0.90 -0.30 -10.29
C THR A 56 -1.05 0.76 -11.39
N GLU A 57 0.06 1.35 -11.82
CA GLU A 57 0.08 2.14 -13.05
C GLU A 57 0.28 1.19 -14.25
N ASP A 58 -0.62 1.31 -15.25
CA ASP A 58 -0.57 0.48 -16.46
C ASP A 58 0.47 1.02 -17.42
N SER A 59 1.73 0.64 -17.23
CA SER A 59 2.82 1.08 -18.07
C SER A 59 3.94 0.04 -18.16
N GLY A 60 4.62 0.03 -19.29
CA GLY A 60 5.73 -0.87 -19.57
C GLY A 60 5.87 -1.09 -21.07
N TYR A 61 6.99 -1.68 -21.47
CA TYR A 61 7.27 -1.96 -22.87
C TYR A 61 8.17 -3.18 -23.05
N VAL A 62 8.08 -3.80 -24.20
CA VAL A 62 8.98 -4.86 -24.65
C VAL A 62 9.98 -4.26 -25.65
N ASN A 63 11.28 -4.43 -25.38
CA ASN A 63 12.33 -3.99 -26.30
C ASN A 63 12.16 -4.69 -27.66
N ALA A 64 12.53 -3.97 -28.74
CA ALA A 64 12.38 -4.43 -30.11
C ALA A 64 10.95 -4.69 -30.60
N VAL A 65 9.90 -4.35 -29.80
CA VAL A 65 8.49 -4.39 -30.20
C VAL A 65 7.87 -3.02 -30.06
N PRO A 66 8.00 -2.14 -31.08
CA PRO A 66 7.45 -0.78 -31.02
C PRO A 66 5.94 -0.78 -30.80
N GLY A 67 5.47 0.12 -29.92
CA GLY A 67 4.06 0.24 -29.58
C GLY A 67 3.53 -0.84 -28.64
N SER A 68 4.39 -1.73 -28.10
CA SER A 68 4.01 -2.66 -27.04
C SER A 68 3.71 -1.90 -25.74
N GLY A 69 2.74 -2.38 -24.98
CA GLY A 69 2.37 -1.89 -23.67
C GLY A 69 2.06 -3.05 -22.73
N LEU A 70 1.98 -2.74 -21.45
CA LEU A 70 1.62 -3.69 -20.40
C LEU A 70 0.58 -3.05 -19.47
N SER A 71 -0.35 -3.87 -18.99
CA SER A 71 -1.25 -3.51 -17.90
C SER A 71 -1.22 -4.58 -16.80
N TYR A 72 -1.60 -4.18 -15.61
CA TYR A 72 -1.51 -5.02 -14.41
C TYR A 72 -2.82 -5.00 -13.64
N SER A 73 -3.14 -6.14 -12.99
CA SER A 73 -4.34 -6.19 -12.15
C SER A 73 -4.11 -5.49 -10.81
N ASP A 74 -5.12 -4.77 -10.36
CA ASP A 74 -5.22 -4.34 -8.98
C ASP A 74 -5.41 -5.54 -8.05
N SER A 75 -5.08 -5.37 -6.77
CA SER A 75 -5.21 -6.43 -5.78
C SER A 75 -5.54 -5.90 -4.39
N LEU A 76 -6.09 -6.78 -3.55
CA LEU A 76 -6.32 -6.54 -2.14
C LEU A 76 -5.53 -7.57 -1.34
N THR A 77 -4.77 -7.14 -0.32
CA THR A 77 -3.88 -8.00 0.42
C THR A 77 -3.75 -7.57 1.89
N PRO A 78 -3.48 -8.50 2.82
CA PRO A 78 -3.09 -8.12 4.17
C PRO A 78 -1.65 -7.59 4.19
N GLU A 79 -1.41 -6.63 5.08
CA GLU A 79 -0.11 -6.02 5.33
C GLU A 79 0.17 -5.99 6.83
N LEU A 80 1.37 -6.37 7.21
CA LEU A 80 1.90 -6.30 8.57
C LEU A 80 3.03 -5.29 8.62
N ASP A 81 2.94 -4.34 9.54
CA ASP A 81 3.98 -3.34 9.75
C ASP A 81 4.51 -3.42 11.17
N ILE A 82 5.80 -3.27 11.29
CA ILE A 82 6.52 -3.24 12.57
C ILE A 82 7.32 -1.94 12.62
N SER A 83 6.96 -1.06 13.54
CA SER A 83 7.62 0.23 13.73
C SER A 83 8.40 0.24 15.03
N TYR A 84 9.58 0.85 14.98
CA TYR A 84 10.42 1.15 16.13
C TYR A 84 10.62 2.66 16.23
N PHE A 85 10.20 3.24 17.33
CA PHE A 85 10.33 4.67 17.61
C PHE A 85 11.66 4.96 18.29
N PHE A 86 12.50 5.74 17.63
CA PHE A 86 13.75 6.24 18.22
C PHE A 86 13.50 7.41 19.16
N THR A 87 12.47 8.19 18.86
CA THR A 87 11.96 9.30 19.65
C THR A 87 10.43 9.32 19.51
N ASP A 88 9.73 10.20 20.21
CA ASP A 88 8.28 10.36 20.06
C ASP A 88 7.85 10.70 18.63
N ASN A 89 8.75 11.34 17.87
CA ASN A 89 8.46 11.82 16.52
C ASN A 89 9.11 11.00 15.41
N ILE A 90 10.19 10.25 15.69
CA ILE A 90 10.96 9.56 14.65
C ILE A 90 10.86 8.06 14.83
N ALA A 91 10.40 7.36 13.79
CA ALA A 91 10.31 5.92 13.77
C ALA A 91 10.87 5.33 12.47
N ALA A 92 11.40 4.12 12.56
CA ALA A 92 11.61 3.26 11.40
C ALA A 92 10.47 2.24 11.34
N GLU A 93 9.94 2.01 10.14
CA GLU A 93 8.87 1.02 9.91
C GLU A 93 9.33 0.01 8.86
N LEU A 94 9.24 -1.28 9.21
CA LEU A 94 9.36 -2.39 8.28
C LEU A 94 7.96 -2.85 7.87
N ILE A 95 7.69 -2.78 6.58
CA ILE A 95 6.41 -3.11 5.94
C ILE A 95 6.54 -4.45 5.25
N LEU A 96 5.65 -5.39 5.57
CA LEU A 96 5.64 -6.74 5.06
C LEU A 96 4.25 -7.09 4.51
N GLY A 97 4.20 -7.54 3.27
CA GLY A 97 2.99 -7.99 2.61
C GLY A 97 3.35 -8.77 1.36
N THR A 98 2.43 -9.60 0.89
CA THR A 98 2.61 -10.31 -0.37
C THR A 98 1.37 -10.15 -1.22
N THR A 99 1.56 -9.90 -2.50
CA THR A 99 0.49 -9.70 -3.46
C THR A 99 0.83 -10.37 -4.78
N TYR A 100 -0.09 -10.33 -5.72
CA TYR A 100 0.15 -10.80 -7.08
C TYR A 100 -0.32 -9.76 -8.10
N ALA A 101 0.26 -9.83 -9.30
CA ALA A 101 -0.19 -9.09 -10.46
C ALA A 101 -0.39 -10.05 -11.63
N ASN A 102 -1.55 -9.96 -12.31
CA ASN A 102 -1.71 -10.49 -13.65
C ASN A 102 -1.17 -9.44 -14.62
N ILE A 103 -0.51 -9.89 -15.66
CA ILE A 103 0.13 -9.04 -16.66
C ILE A 103 -0.57 -9.29 -17.98
N ASP A 104 -1.15 -8.26 -18.57
CA ASP A 104 -1.82 -8.31 -19.86
C ASP A 104 -1.08 -7.46 -20.88
N GLY A 105 -0.95 -7.99 -22.11
CA GLY A 105 -0.37 -7.28 -23.23
C GLY A 105 -1.27 -6.17 -23.71
N GLN A 106 -0.68 -5.03 -24.06
CA GLN A 106 -1.36 -3.84 -24.58
C GLN A 106 -0.68 -3.36 -25.89
N GLY A 107 -1.37 -2.50 -26.62
CA GLY A 107 -0.87 -1.96 -27.87
C GLY A 107 -0.63 -3.06 -28.90
N THR A 108 0.56 -3.11 -29.53
CA THR A 108 0.91 -4.09 -30.57
C THR A 108 0.93 -5.55 -30.07
N ILE A 109 1.01 -5.77 -28.77
CA ILE A 109 0.96 -7.10 -28.14
C ILE A 109 -0.38 -7.39 -27.45
N GLY A 110 -1.39 -6.53 -27.63
CA GLY A 110 -2.72 -6.68 -27.01
C GLY A 110 -3.42 -7.98 -27.39
N GLY A 111 -3.17 -8.51 -28.59
CA GLY A 111 -3.72 -9.77 -29.06
C GLY A 111 -3.25 -11.02 -28.29
N LEU A 112 -2.18 -10.91 -27.50
CA LEU A 112 -1.70 -12.00 -26.63
C LEU A 112 -2.56 -12.19 -25.38
N GLY A 113 -3.36 -11.17 -25.00
CA GLY A 113 -4.15 -11.19 -23.77
C GLY A 113 -3.24 -11.30 -22.55
N LYS A 114 -3.53 -12.25 -21.65
CA LYS A 114 -2.74 -12.50 -20.44
C LYS A 114 -1.37 -13.09 -20.78
N VAL A 115 -0.34 -12.28 -20.61
CA VAL A 115 1.07 -12.67 -20.92
C VAL A 115 1.80 -13.19 -19.69
N GLY A 116 1.21 -13.12 -18.49
CA GLY A 116 1.80 -13.74 -17.32
C GLY A 116 1.08 -13.41 -16.00
N LYS A 117 1.57 -14.06 -14.94
CA LYS A 117 1.21 -13.78 -13.55
C LYS A 117 2.47 -13.86 -12.70
N VAL A 118 2.58 -12.97 -11.73
CA VAL A 118 3.72 -12.94 -10.83
C VAL A 118 3.28 -12.61 -9.41
N TRP A 119 3.89 -13.27 -8.44
CA TRP A 119 3.76 -12.93 -7.04
C TRP A 119 4.90 -11.99 -6.63
N LEU A 120 4.59 -11.05 -5.75
CA LEU A 120 5.50 -10.03 -5.28
C LEU A 120 5.54 -10.04 -3.74
N LEU A 121 6.74 -10.00 -3.21
CA LEU A 121 7.02 -9.72 -1.80
C LEU A 121 7.90 -8.46 -1.76
N PRO A 122 7.33 -7.28 -1.49
CA PRO A 122 8.03 -6.00 -1.48
C PRO A 122 8.37 -5.52 -0.06
N PRO A 123 9.27 -6.16 0.71
CA PRO A 123 9.70 -5.57 1.98
C PRO A 123 10.14 -4.12 1.76
N THR A 124 9.57 -3.23 2.56
CA THR A 124 9.82 -1.79 2.48
C THR A 124 10.24 -1.29 3.86
N LEU A 125 11.36 -0.57 3.91
CA LEU A 125 11.84 0.08 5.12
C LEU A 125 11.66 1.59 4.95
N THR A 126 10.87 2.21 5.81
CA THR A 126 10.64 3.66 5.81
C THR A 126 11.15 4.30 7.09
N LEU A 127 11.64 5.52 6.98
CA LEU A 127 11.82 6.43 8.09
C LEU A 127 10.62 7.37 8.13
N GLN A 128 9.98 7.46 9.28
CA GLN A 128 8.76 8.24 9.48
C GLN A 128 8.99 9.37 10.46
N TYR A 129 8.31 10.49 10.20
CA TYR A 129 8.16 11.58 11.17
C TYR A 129 6.69 11.67 11.58
N HIS A 130 6.43 11.49 12.88
CA HIS A 130 5.11 11.54 13.50
C HIS A 130 4.89 12.91 14.15
N PHE A 131 3.76 13.52 13.85
CA PHE A 131 3.34 14.77 14.49
C PHE A 131 2.52 14.41 15.73
N THR A 132 3.04 14.70 16.91
CA THR A 132 2.49 14.21 18.18
C THR A 132 1.56 15.22 18.89
N ASP A 133 1.51 16.48 18.42
CA ASP A 133 0.82 17.59 19.10
C ASP A 133 -0.71 17.61 18.91
N PHE A 134 -1.28 16.61 18.19
CA PHE A 134 -2.71 16.56 17.86
C PHE A 134 -3.53 15.61 18.75
N GLY A 135 -3.07 15.34 19.98
CA GLY A 135 -3.76 14.46 20.91
C GLY A 135 -3.85 13.02 20.40
N ALA A 136 -5.06 12.47 20.31
CA ALA A 136 -5.28 11.09 19.81
C ALA A 136 -4.97 10.92 18.32
N PHE A 137 -5.03 11.97 17.53
CA PHE A 137 -4.72 11.97 16.10
C PHE A 137 -3.22 12.15 15.91
N LYS A 138 -2.56 11.16 15.31
CA LYS A 138 -1.12 11.11 15.12
C LYS A 138 -0.79 10.97 13.62
N PRO A 139 -0.83 12.08 12.85
CA PRO A 139 -0.43 12.05 11.46
C PRO A 139 1.06 11.81 11.32
N TYR A 140 1.46 11.22 10.19
CA TYR A 140 2.87 11.00 9.88
C TYR A 140 3.14 11.09 8.38
N VAL A 141 4.40 11.36 8.07
CA VAL A 141 4.96 11.28 6.72
C VAL A 141 6.19 10.39 6.77
N GLY A 142 6.48 9.71 5.68
CA GLY A 142 7.61 8.81 5.60
C GLY A 142 8.21 8.73 4.21
N ALA A 143 9.48 8.35 4.17
CA ALA A 143 10.19 8.02 2.96
C ALA A 143 11.08 6.80 3.20
N GLY A 144 11.30 6.00 2.16
CA GLY A 144 12.04 4.76 2.36
C GLY A 144 12.48 4.08 1.08
N MET A 145 13.00 2.88 1.28
CA MET A 145 13.49 1.99 0.24
C MET A 145 12.70 0.69 0.24
N ASN A 146 12.50 0.16 -0.93
CA ASN A 146 11.81 -1.08 -1.19
C ASN A 146 12.74 -2.03 -1.94
N TYR A 147 12.71 -3.32 -1.61
CA TYR A 147 13.33 -4.37 -2.39
C TYR A 147 12.29 -5.42 -2.74
N THR A 148 11.79 -5.40 -3.98
CA THR A 148 10.75 -6.33 -4.43
C THR A 148 11.35 -7.63 -4.91
N ILE A 149 10.89 -8.74 -4.31
CA ILE A 149 11.20 -10.10 -4.70
C ILE A 149 10.04 -10.64 -5.51
N PHE A 150 10.32 -11.07 -6.76
CA PHE A 150 9.34 -11.69 -7.65
C PHE A 150 9.48 -13.20 -7.63
N TYR A 151 8.38 -13.90 -7.37
CA TYR A 151 8.35 -15.35 -7.25
C TYR A 151 7.07 -15.94 -7.87
N ASN A 152 6.99 -17.27 -7.99
CA ASN A 152 5.84 -17.98 -8.60
C ASN A 152 5.38 -17.32 -9.92
N GLN A 153 6.35 -17.19 -10.85
CA GLN A 153 6.14 -16.52 -12.11
C GLN A 153 5.56 -17.51 -13.12
N ASP A 154 4.39 -17.19 -13.65
CA ASP A 154 3.68 -17.94 -14.67
C ASP A 154 3.72 -17.15 -15.98
N ALA A 155 4.16 -17.80 -17.03
CA ALA A 155 4.38 -17.17 -18.34
C ALA A 155 3.08 -16.92 -19.15
N GLY A 156 1.92 -17.45 -18.71
CA GLY A 156 0.65 -17.25 -19.41
C GLY A 156 0.71 -17.70 -20.87
N SER A 157 0.50 -16.78 -21.81
CA SER A 157 0.59 -17.03 -23.26
C SER A 157 2.02 -17.05 -23.81
N ALA A 158 3.01 -16.65 -23.01
CA ALA A 158 4.41 -16.71 -23.40
C ALA A 158 5.01 -18.10 -23.06
N ASP A 159 6.14 -18.46 -23.69
CA ASP A 159 6.85 -19.71 -23.41
C ASP A 159 7.58 -19.64 -22.04
N ALA A 160 8.09 -18.46 -21.67
CA ALA A 160 8.76 -18.20 -20.40
C ALA A 160 8.69 -16.72 -20.03
N LEU A 161 8.60 -16.45 -18.72
CA LEU A 161 8.64 -15.10 -18.14
C LEU A 161 9.58 -15.11 -16.94
N LYS A 162 10.45 -14.11 -16.85
CA LYS A 162 11.32 -13.87 -15.69
C LYS A 162 11.39 -12.38 -15.37
N VAL A 163 10.69 -11.96 -14.33
CA VAL A 163 10.80 -10.60 -13.76
C VAL A 163 11.94 -10.59 -12.75
N LYS A 164 12.79 -9.57 -12.82
CA LYS A 164 13.99 -9.45 -11.98
C LYS A 164 13.66 -8.71 -10.69
N ASN A 165 14.22 -9.23 -9.58
CA ASN A 165 14.13 -8.50 -8.31
C ASN A 165 14.71 -7.10 -8.45
N THR A 166 14.07 -6.12 -7.82
CA THR A 166 14.36 -4.72 -8.08
C THR A 166 14.28 -3.90 -6.80
N PHE A 167 15.18 -2.94 -6.67
CA PHE A 167 15.08 -1.86 -5.69
C PHE A 167 14.13 -0.78 -6.19
N GLY A 168 13.39 -0.21 -5.26
CA GLY A 168 12.53 0.94 -5.46
C GLY A 168 12.62 1.91 -4.29
N THR A 169 11.92 3.01 -4.39
CA THR A 169 11.74 3.98 -3.30
C THR A 169 10.27 4.09 -2.93
N ALA A 170 10.01 4.55 -1.71
CA ALA A 170 8.67 4.72 -1.17
C ALA A 170 8.50 6.12 -0.58
N LEU A 171 7.32 6.71 -0.80
CA LEU A 171 6.82 7.85 -0.06
C LEU A 171 5.53 7.46 0.62
N GLN A 172 5.30 7.96 1.83
CA GLN A 172 4.20 7.55 2.68
C GLN A 172 3.60 8.75 3.41
N VAL A 173 2.29 8.75 3.55
CA VAL A 173 1.54 9.67 4.40
C VAL A 173 0.39 8.91 5.03
N GLY A 174 0.19 9.10 6.32
CA GLY A 174 -0.88 8.41 7.03
C GLY A 174 -1.14 9.03 8.40
N PHE A 175 -2.01 8.38 9.14
CA PHE A 175 -2.28 8.73 10.52
C PHE A 175 -2.68 7.50 11.34
N ASP A 176 -2.35 7.54 12.62
CA ASP A 176 -2.95 6.70 13.64
C ASP A 176 -3.94 7.54 14.44
N TYR A 177 -5.13 7.02 14.71
CA TYR A 177 -6.06 7.58 15.67
C TYR A 177 -6.14 6.63 16.86
N MET A 178 -5.52 7.03 17.96
CA MET A 178 -5.42 6.21 19.18
C MET A 178 -6.72 6.29 19.98
N VAL A 179 -7.34 5.12 20.21
CA VAL A 179 -8.56 4.99 21.02
C VAL A 179 -8.23 4.97 22.51
N ASP A 180 -7.10 4.34 22.83
CA ASP A 180 -6.51 4.28 24.16
C ASP A 180 -4.97 4.34 24.07
N GLN A 181 -4.27 3.97 25.15
CA GLN A 181 -2.81 4.00 25.20
C GLN A 181 -2.14 2.95 24.28
N HIS A 182 -2.84 1.91 23.90
CA HIS A 182 -2.29 0.79 23.12
C HIS A 182 -2.96 0.64 21.76
N TRP A 183 -4.28 0.78 21.68
CA TRP A 183 -5.05 0.49 20.49
C TRP A 183 -5.41 1.75 19.70
N GLY A 184 -5.34 1.65 18.40
CA GLY A 184 -5.77 2.67 17.49
C GLY A 184 -6.22 2.10 16.16
N VAL A 185 -6.71 2.98 15.30
CA VAL A 185 -6.97 2.71 13.89
C VAL A 185 -5.97 3.48 13.04
N ASN A 186 -5.58 2.89 11.93
CA ASN A 186 -4.62 3.47 11.01
C ASN A 186 -5.24 3.64 9.62
N PHE A 187 -4.88 4.72 8.96
CA PHE A 187 -5.06 4.93 7.53
C PHE A 187 -3.76 5.42 6.92
N ASP A 188 -3.41 4.87 5.76
CA ASP A 188 -2.13 5.10 5.12
C ASP A 188 -2.24 5.11 3.59
N VAL A 189 -1.50 5.99 2.96
CA VAL A 189 -1.31 6.04 1.50
C VAL A 189 0.18 6.04 1.20
N LYS A 190 0.61 5.08 0.40
CA LYS A 190 2.00 4.96 -0.06
C LYS A 190 2.08 5.06 -1.58
N LYS A 191 3.12 5.67 -2.07
CA LYS A 191 3.54 5.61 -3.47
C LYS A 191 4.87 4.88 -3.53
N LEU A 192 4.90 3.75 -4.24
CA LEU A 192 6.15 3.08 -4.59
C LEU A 192 6.59 3.51 -5.99
N PHE A 193 7.89 3.64 -6.17
CA PHE A 193 8.52 3.83 -7.48
C PHE A 193 9.29 2.56 -7.81
N LEU A 194 8.69 1.71 -8.65
CA LEU A 194 9.13 0.33 -8.89
C LEU A 194 9.07 -0.02 -10.37
N LYS A 195 10.24 -0.15 -10.97
CA LYS A 195 10.39 -0.39 -12.43
C LYS A 195 11.30 -1.59 -12.71
N PRO A 196 10.81 -2.84 -12.51
CA PRO A 196 11.59 -4.03 -12.76
C PRO A 196 11.85 -4.27 -14.25
N ASP A 197 13.03 -4.79 -14.56
CA ASP A 197 13.33 -5.40 -15.84
C ASP A 197 12.77 -6.82 -15.89
N PHE A 198 12.40 -7.27 -17.07
CA PHE A 198 11.97 -8.66 -17.29
C PHE A 198 12.55 -9.24 -18.59
N ASP A 199 12.66 -10.55 -18.60
CA ASP A 199 12.98 -11.36 -19.77
C ASP A 199 11.74 -12.20 -20.11
N VAL A 200 11.33 -12.24 -21.37
CA VAL A 200 10.18 -13.03 -21.85
C VAL A 200 10.58 -13.79 -23.12
N THR A 201 10.08 -15.02 -23.26
CA THR A 201 10.25 -15.80 -24.49
C THR A 201 8.89 -16.01 -25.13
N VAL A 202 8.78 -15.71 -26.42
CA VAL A 202 7.55 -15.90 -27.21
C VAL A 202 7.91 -16.52 -28.53
N GLY A 203 7.35 -17.69 -28.85
CA GLY A 203 7.64 -18.43 -30.08
C GLY A 203 9.14 -18.77 -30.26
N GLY A 204 9.85 -19.03 -29.15
CA GLY A 204 11.27 -19.27 -29.10
C GLY A 204 12.16 -18.01 -29.18
N ALA A 205 11.60 -16.83 -29.46
CA ALA A 205 12.32 -15.55 -29.48
C ALA A 205 12.48 -15.02 -28.05
N LYS A 206 13.71 -14.73 -27.63
CA LYS A 206 14.01 -14.11 -26.33
C LYS A 206 13.94 -12.59 -26.45
N LEU A 207 13.06 -11.98 -25.69
CA LEU A 207 12.85 -10.54 -25.62
C LEU A 207 13.09 -10.06 -24.19
N THR A 208 13.44 -8.81 -24.05
CA THR A 208 13.58 -8.13 -22.77
C THR A 208 12.62 -6.94 -22.71
N GLY A 209 12.29 -6.48 -21.54
CA GLY A 209 11.45 -5.31 -21.37
C GLY A 209 11.59 -4.69 -19.99
N LYS A 210 10.86 -3.60 -19.82
CA LYS A 210 10.76 -2.90 -18.55
C LYS A 210 9.29 -2.72 -18.20
N ALA A 211 8.92 -3.16 -17.00
CA ALA A 211 7.63 -2.89 -16.39
C ALA A 211 7.72 -1.59 -15.58
N ALA A 212 6.67 -0.80 -15.57
CA ALA A 212 6.53 0.33 -14.65
C ALA A 212 5.28 0.08 -13.83
N LEU A 213 5.45 -0.49 -12.64
CA LEU A 213 4.38 -0.84 -11.73
C LEU A 213 3.94 0.39 -10.92
N ASP A 214 4.90 1.16 -10.45
CA ASP A 214 4.75 2.43 -9.71
C ASP A 214 3.42 2.52 -8.92
N PRO A 215 3.07 1.54 -8.04
CA PRO A 215 1.74 1.43 -7.49
C PRO A 215 1.43 2.50 -6.43
N TRP A 216 0.15 2.86 -6.35
CA TRP A 216 -0.45 3.47 -5.17
C TRP A 216 -0.93 2.35 -4.24
N LEU A 217 -0.59 2.46 -2.97
CA LEU A 217 -0.97 1.54 -1.91
C LEU A 217 -1.84 2.31 -0.92
N ILE A 218 -3.09 1.86 -0.73
CA ILE A 218 -4.04 2.49 0.20
C ILE A 218 -4.41 1.47 1.24
N GLY A 219 -4.07 1.73 2.49
CA GLY A 219 -4.24 0.81 3.60
C GLY A 219 -5.09 1.38 4.72
N ALA A 220 -5.87 0.50 5.34
CA ALA A 220 -6.58 0.79 6.58
C ALA A 220 -6.53 -0.43 7.50
N GLY A 221 -6.45 -0.21 8.81
CA GLY A 221 -6.34 -1.29 9.76
C GLY A 221 -6.28 -0.86 11.21
N VAL A 222 -5.72 -1.73 12.02
CA VAL A 222 -5.56 -1.52 13.46
C VAL A 222 -4.10 -1.32 13.81
N THR A 223 -3.87 -0.47 14.79
CA THR A 223 -2.56 -0.18 15.38
C THR A 223 -2.54 -0.70 16.81
N TYR A 224 -1.44 -1.31 17.20
CA TYR A 224 -1.15 -1.65 18.58
C TYR A 224 0.23 -1.11 18.98
N ARG A 225 0.26 -0.29 20.02
CA ARG A 225 1.47 0.26 20.65
C ARG A 225 1.72 -0.49 21.96
N PHE A 226 2.94 -1.05 22.13
CA PHE A 226 3.31 -1.81 23.32
C PHE A 226 3.65 -0.93 24.52
#